data_0d4d198e3b628e1eeef39330859a6d83
#
_entry.id   0d4d198e3b628e1eeef39330859a6d83
#
_cell.length_a   1.000
_cell.length_b   1.000
_cell.length_c   1.000
_cell.angle_alpha   90.00
_cell.angle_beta   90.00
_cell.angle_gamma   90.00
#
_symmetry.space_group_name_H-M   'P 1'
#
loop_
_entity.id
_entity.type
_entity.pdbx_description
1 polymer ?
#
loop_
_entity_poly.entity_id
_entity_poly.type
_entity_poly.pdbx_seq_one_letter_code
_entity_poly.pdbx_strand_id
1 'polypeptide(L)'
;SGFYGSLALELKDKAIPVPTQEMVPASAPKNGKRIIAFSLFGNNSKYIEPAVLNTQVSPMLFPGWVCRFYVDDSVSSETIQRLKNNDAEVVYVTSPVNKWPGAMWRFLAINDPEAEYVIFRDADSVVSHREAEAVAEWIESGRLFHTMRDSGSHTALILAGMWGAKAGAVPDMEARIQRFVDKGYDSRHFADQDFLAEDL
;
A
#
# COMPACT_ATOMS: atom_id res chain seq x y z
N SER A 1 -31.31 -9.19 -2.90
CA SER A 1 -31.26 -8.68 -1.50
C SER A 1 -31.24 -9.80 -0.43
N GLY A 2 -31.11 -11.08 -0.82
CA GLY A 2 -31.18 -12.20 0.12
C GLY A 2 -29.84 -12.64 0.73
N PHE A 3 -28.82 -12.84 -0.09
CA PHE A 3 -27.60 -13.52 0.35
C PHE A 3 -26.75 -12.70 1.34
N TYR A 4 -26.50 -11.43 1.05
CA TYR A 4 -25.69 -10.57 1.94
C TYR A 4 -26.41 -10.17 3.23
N GLY A 5 -27.74 -10.06 3.19
CA GLY A 5 -28.53 -9.80 4.37
C GLY A 5 -28.52 -10.96 5.38
N SER A 6 -28.55 -12.20 4.89
CA SER A 6 -28.46 -13.40 5.72
C SER A 6 -27.08 -13.57 6.34
N LEU A 7 -26.00 -13.32 5.57
CA LEU A 7 -24.63 -13.38 6.06
C LEU A 7 -24.34 -12.33 7.13
N ALA A 8 -24.86 -11.10 6.97
CA ALA A 8 -24.70 -10.04 7.95
C ALA A 8 -25.44 -10.36 9.28
N LEU A 9 -26.59 -11.02 9.21
CA LEU A 9 -27.34 -11.49 10.39
C LEU A 9 -26.64 -12.66 11.10
N GLU A 10 -26.04 -13.62 10.34
CA GLU A 10 -25.26 -14.72 10.94
C GLU A 10 -23.97 -14.26 11.61
N LEU A 11 -23.33 -13.19 11.09
CA LEU A 11 -22.08 -12.65 11.65
C LEU A 11 -22.32 -11.72 12.85
N LYS A 12 -23.53 -11.21 13.03
CA LYS A 12 -23.87 -10.23 14.08
C LYS A 12 -23.70 -10.80 15.50
N ASP A 13 -23.91 -12.09 15.67
CA ASP A 13 -23.86 -12.76 16.97
C ASP A 13 -22.63 -13.66 17.15
N LYS A 14 -21.78 -13.79 16.13
CA LYS A 14 -20.49 -14.50 16.25
C LYS A 14 -19.42 -13.48 16.63
N ALA A 15 -19.01 -13.51 17.90
CA ALA A 15 -17.76 -12.86 18.31
C ALA A 15 -16.62 -13.47 17.46
N ILE A 16 -16.12 -12.71 16.50
CA ILE A 16 -14.92 -13.08 15.78
C ILE A 16 -13.80 -13.09 16.83
N PRO A 17 -13.13 -14.24 17.09
CA PRO A 17 -12.03 -14.25 18.03
C PRO A 17 -10.99 -13.25 17.56
N VAL A 18 -10.84 -12.15 18.27
CA VAL A 18 -9.70 -11.25 18.04
C VAL A 18 -8.48 -12.06 18.46
N PRO A 19 -7.49 -12.30 17.56
CA PRO A 19 -6.28 -12.99 17.94
C PRO A 19 -5.65 -12.25 19.12
N THR A 20 -5.52 -12.92 20.26
CA THR A 20 -4.96 -12.37 21.49
C THR A 20 -3.43 -12.25 21.46
N GLN A 21 -2.78 -12.73 20.40
CA GLN A 21 -1.37 -12.46 20.18
C GLN A 21 -1.22 -11.16 19.41
N GLU A 22 -0.92 -10.08 20.15
CA GLU A 22 -0.29 -8.92 19.55
C GLU A 22 1.06 -9.39 18.97
N MET A 23 1.12 -9.50 17.64
CA MET A 23 2.41 -9.60 16.97
C MET A 23 3.10 -8.26 17.18
N VAL A 24 3.99 -8.20 18.17
CA VAL A 24 4.84 -7.03 18.36
C VAL A 24 5.85 -7.06 17.22
N PRO A 25 5.83 -6.08 16.31
CA PRO A 25 6.83 -6.02 15.24
C PRO A 25 8.20 -5.91 15.86
N ALA A 26 9.16 -6.68 15.35
CA ALA A 26 10.55 -6.46 15.65
C ALA A 26 10.90 -5.02 15.24
N SER A 27 11.11 -4.15 16.22
CA SER A 27 11.76 -2.85 16.16
C SER A 27 11.51 -1.97 14.92
N ALA A 28 10.27 -1.53 14.68
CA ALA A 28 10.12 -0.30 13.90
C ALA A 28 10.80 0.86 14.65
N PRO A 29 11.64 1.68 14.00
CA PRO A 29 12.28 2.80 14.68
C PRO A 29 11.22 3.77 15.20
N LYS A 30 11.31 4.16 16.47
CA LYS A 30 10.49 5.25 17.01
C LYS A 30 10.89 6.54 16.30
N ASN A 31 9.92 7.28 15.77
CA ASN A 31 10.11 8.45 14.90
C ASN A 31 10.77 8.14 13.55
N GLY A 32 10.53 6.95 13.00
CA GLY A 32 10.93 6.60 11.65
C GLY A 32 10.12 7.33 10.58
N LYS A 33 10.48 7.11 9.32
CA LYS A 33 9.76 7.67 8.17
C LYS A 33 8.32 7.15 8.11
N ARG A 34 7.42 8.04 7.74
CA ARG A 34 6.04 7.71 7.36
C ARG A 34 5.93 7.80 5.85
N ILE A 35 5.58 6.71 5.20
CA ILE A 35 5.70 6.56 3.76
C ILE A 35 4.33 6.33 3.13
N ILE A 36 4.00 7.10 2.09
CA ILE A 36 2.93 6.81 1.15
C ILE A 36 3.58 6.16 -0.06
N ALA A 37 3.42 4.85 -0.22
CA ALA A 37 4.12 4.06 -1.21
C ALA A 37 3.26 3.84 -2.47
N PHE A 38 3.85 4.13 -3.60
CA PHE A 38 3.26 3.98 -4.94
C PHE A 38 4.14 3.13 -5.83
N SER A 39 3.54 2.38 -6.75
CA SER A 39 4.20 1.85 -7.93
C SER A 39 3.86 2.73 -9.13
N LEU A 40 4.85 3.11 -9.93
CA LEU A 40 4.64 3.88 -11.16
C LEU A 40 5.47 3.29 -12.29
N PHE A 41 4.83 2.94 -13.40
CA PHE A 41 5.46 2.35 -14.59
C PHE A 41 4.71 2.75 -15.85
N GLY A 42 5.41 2.77 -16.98
CA GLY A 42 4.88 3.26 -18.25
C GLY A 42 4.74 4.77 -18.32
N ASN A 43 4.17 5.26 -19.41
CA ASN A 43 4.02 6.70 -19.73
C ASN A 43 2.57 7.14 -19.90
N ASN A 44 1.61 6.43 -19.30
CA ASN A 44 0.21 6.78 -19.41
C ASN A 44 -0.13 7.93 -18.44
N SER A 45 -0.61 9.05 -18.99
CA SER A 45 -0.99 10.25 -18.21
C SER A 45 -2.05 9.97 -17.13
N LYS A 46 -2.89 8.95 -17.32
CA LYS A 46 -3.86 8.50 -16.30
C LYS A 46 -3.20 8.18 -14.96
N TYR A 47 -1.96 7.67 -14.97
CA TYR A 47 -1.19 7.33 -13.76
C TYR A 47 -0.19 8.42 -13.39
N ILE A 48 0.42 9.07 -14.39
CA ILE A 48 1.46 10.08 -14.18
C ILE A 48 0.89 11.34 -13.52
N GLU A 49 -0.21 11.87 -14.02
CA GLU A 49 -0.74 13.14 -13.51
C GLU A 49 -1.25 13.02 -12.07
N PRO A 50 -2.02 12.00 -11.68
CA PRO A 50 -2.39 11.81 -10.28
C PRO A 50 -1.17 11.50 -9.38
N ALA A 51 -0.14 10.78 -9.88
CA ALA A 51 1.09 10.53 -9.12
C ALA A 51 1.79 11.85 -8.77
N VAL A 52 1.96 12.78 -9.74
CA VAL A 52 2.52 14.10 -9.48
C VAL A 52 1.61 14.92 -8.56
N LEU A 53 0.29 14.88 -8.77
CA LEU A 53 -0.65 15.59 -7.89
C LEU A 53 -0.58 15.09 -6.45
N ASN A 54 -0.40 13.79 -6.22
CA ASN A 54 -0.19 13.24 -4.88
C ASN A 54 0.99 13.89 -4.16
N THR A 55 2.12 14.13 -4.87
CA THR A 55 3.28 14.79 -4.24
C THR A 55 3.01 16.24 -3.85
N GLN A 56 2.08 16.91 -4.54
CA GLN A 56 1.71 18.31 -4.26
C GLN A 56 0.71 18.44 -3.11
N VAL A 57 -0.25 17.48 -2.99
CA VAL A 57 -1.31 17.56 -1.97
C VAL A 57 -0.93 16.85 -0.67
N SER A 58 -0.07 15.84 -0.70
CA SER A 58 0.31 15.07 0.48
C SER A 58 0.91 15.90 1.61
N PRO A 59 1.75 16.93 1.38
CA PRO A 59 2.28 17.74 2.48
C PRO A 59 1.21 18.43 3.33
N MET A 60 0.06 18.74 2.74
CA MET A 60 -1.08 19.36 3.45
C MET A 60 -1.96 18.32 4.15
N LEU A 61 -2.19 17.18 3.51
CA LEU A 61 -3.09 16.15 4.00
C LEU A 61 -2.41 15.19 4.98
N PHE A 62 -1.15 14.90 4.75
CA PHE A 62 -0.32 13.96 5.51
C PHE A 62 0.98 14.64 5.97
N PRO A 63 0.90 15.63 6.88
CA PRO A 63 2.10 16.33 7.34
C PRO A 63 3.11 15.35 7.97
N GLY A 64 4.37 15.43 7.52
CA GLY A 64 5.44 14.55 7.96
C GLY A 64 5.49 13.18 7.26
N TRP A 65 4.66 12.94 6.25
CA TRP A 65 4.75 11.79 5.38
C TRP A 65 5.51 12.13 4.10
N VAL A 66 6.17 11.13 3.51
CA VAL A 66 6.85 11.25 2.22
C VAL A 66 6.19 10.33 1.18
N CYS A 67 5.92 10.88 -0.01
CA CYS A 67 5.53 10.06 -1.16
C CYS A 67 6.76 9.32 -1.69
N ARG A 68 6.68 7.99 -1.78
CA ARG A 68 7.74 7.17 -2.37
C ARG A 68 7.22 6.41 -3.57
N PHE A 69 7.89 6.56 -4.70
CA PHE A 69 7.55 5.90 -5.95
C PHE A 69 8.57 4.84 -6.31
N TYR A 70 8.12 3.61 -6.47
CA TYR A 70 8.89 2.50 -7.04
C TYR A 70 8.68 2.52 -8.55
N VAL A 71 9.75 2.68 -9.30
CA VAL A 71 9.74 2.92 -10.75
C VAL A 71 10.69 2.01 -11.48
N ASP A 72 10.44 1.80 -12.79
CA ASP A 72 11.39 1.19 -13.71
C ASP A 72 11.78 2.16 -14.85
N ASP A 73 12.55 1.69 -15.82
CA ASP A 73 13.05 2.48 -16.96
C ASP A 73 11.94 2.93 -17.93
N SER A 74 10.71 2.46 -17.77
CA SER A 74 9.57 2.86 -18.62
C SER A 74 9.02 4.25 -18.26
N VAL A 75 9.35 4.78 -17.07
CA VAL A 75 8.94 6.11 -16.62
C VAL A 75 9.92 7.16 -17.15
N SER A 76 9.41 8.19 -17.81
CA SER A 76 10.25 9.24 -18.40
C SER A 76 11.05 10.02 -17.36
N SER A 77 12.25 10.47 -17.75
CA SER A 77 13.09 11.33 -16.92
C SER A 77 12.41 12.65 -16.53
N GLU A 78 11.53 13.18 -17.37
CA GLU A 78 10.71 14.35 -17.08
C GLU A 78 9.75 14.06 -15.91
N THR A 79 9.04 12.93 -15.95
CA THR A 79 8.15 12.52 -14.86
C THR A 79 8.93 12.35 -13.55
N ILE A 80 10.08 11.66 -13.61
CA ILE A 80 10.95 11.49 -12.44
C ILE A 80 11.36 12.84 -11.85
N GLN A 81 11.72 13.81 -12.71
CA GLN A 81 12.09 15.15 -12.25
C GLN A 81 10.90 15.87 -11.61
N ARG A 82 9.69 15.75 -12.17
CA ARG A 82 8.47 16.35 -11.59
C ARG A 82 8.17 15.80 -10.19
N LEU A 83 8.34 14.48 -9.98
CA LEU A 83 8.18 13.85 -8.66
C LEU A 83 9.21 14.39 -7.66
N LYS A 84 10.49 14.42 -8.05
CA LYS A 84 11.59 14.88 -7.19
C LYS A 84 11.51 16.38 -6.86
N ASN A 85 11.00 17.20 -7.76
CA ASN A 85 10.80 18.64 -7.52
C ASN A 85 9.75 18.91 -6.42
N ASN A 86 8.94 17.93 -6.06
CA ASN A 86 7.98 17.99 -4.96
C ASN A 86 8.41 17.07 -3.79
N ASP A 87 9.71 16.89 -3.58
CA ASP A 87 10.31 16.16 -2.46
C ASP A 87 9.91 14.68 -2.35
N ALA A 88 9.45 14.06 -3.46
CA ALA A 88 9.17 12.64 -3.48
C ALA A 88 10.45 11.81 -3.54
N GLU A 89 10.47 10.69 -2.82
CA GLU A 89 11.49 9.67 -2.96
C GLU A 89 11.21 8.81 -4.19
N VAL A 90 12.23 8.53 -5.01
CA VAL A 90 12.12 7.68 -6.19
C VAL A 90 13.10 6.52 -6.06
N VAL A 91 12.57 5.31 -6.06
CA VAL A 91 13.32 4.05 -5.93
C VAL A 91 13.23 3.30 -7.26
N TYR A 92 14.36 3.13 -7.92
CA TYR A 92 14.43 2.32 -9.14
C TYR A 92 14.44 0.84 -8.79
N VAL A 93 13.49 0.09 -9.33
CA VAL A 93 13.47 -1.36 -9.19
C VAL A 93 14.40 -2.01 -10.21
N THR A 94 15.21 -2.96 -9.73
CA THR A 94 16.18 -3.70 -10.53
C THR A 94 15.85 -5.20 -10.54
N SER A 95 16.60 -6.00 -11.34
CA SER A 95 16.41 -7.44 -11.36
C SER A 95 16.72 -8.07 -9.99
N PRO A 96 15.91 -9.04 -9.51
CA PRO A 96 14.76 -9.67 -10.18
C PRO A 96 13.43 -8.90 -10.02
N VAL A 97 13.35 -7.91 -9.15
CA VAL A 97 12.11 -7.21 -8.75
C VAL A 97 11.39 -6.56 -9.95
N ASN A 98 12.13 -6.03 -10.92
CA ASN A 98 11.55 -5.41 -12.12
C ASN A 98 10.80 -6.39 -13.05
N LYS A 99 10.91 -7.71 -12.78
CA LYS A 99 10.17 -8.75 -13.52
C LYS A 99 8.83 -9.09 -12.88
N TRP A 100 8.62 -8.68 -11.64
CA TRP A 100 7.34 -8.86 -10.95
C TRP A 100 6.22 -8.01 -11.58
N PRO A 101 4.95 -8.29 -11.27
CA PRO A 101 3.88 -7.34 -11.55
C PRO A 101 4.18 -5.99 -10.90
N GLY A 102 4.18 -4.92 -11.71
CA GLY A 102 4.62 -3.60 -11.26
C GLY A 102 3.86 -3.06 -10.04
N ALA A 103 2.55 -3.36 -9.94
CA ALA A 103 1.72 -2.94 -8.82
C ALA A 103 2.23 -3.44 -7.45
N MET A 104 3.03 -4.53 -7.41
CA MET A 104 3.54 -5.12 -6.16
C MET A 104 4.79 -4.41 -5.62
N TRP A 105 5.51 -3.62 -6.44
CA TRP A 105 6.78 -3.01 -6.01
C TRP A 105 6.62 -2.11 -4.79
N ARG A 106 5.48 -1.40 -4.68
CA ARG A 106 5.19 -0.52 -3.54
C ARG A 106 5.22 -1.24 -2.20
N PHE A 107 4.90 -2.55 -2.17
CA PHE A 107 4.87 -3.32 -0.94
C PHE A 107 6.25 -3.49 -0.29
N LEU A 108 7.33 -3.32 -1.04
CA LEU A 108 8.69 -3.36 -0.50
C LEU A 108 8.95 -2.28 0.56
N ALA A 109 8.18 -1.19 0.55
CA ALA A 109 8.32 -0.12 1.53
C ALA A 109 8.14 -0.58 2.99
N ILE A 110 7.38 -1.68 3.21
CA ILE A 110 7.08 -2.17 4.57
C ILE A 110 8.31 -2.71 5.30
N ASN A 111 9.33 -3.14 4.56
CA ASN A 111 10.58 -3.67 5.14
C ASN A 111 11.74 -2.66 5.08
N ASP A 112 11.46 -1.39 4.75
CA ASP A 112 12.47 -0.33 4.87
C ASP A 112 12.85 -0.15 6.34
N PRO A 113 14.14 -0.27 6.69
CA PRO A 113 14.60 -0.14 8.08
C PRO A 113 14.42 1.27 8.67
N GLU A 114 14.23 2.28 7.83
CA GLU A 114 13.96 3.66 8.26
C GLU A 114 12.46 3.94 8.42
N ALA A 115 11.56 3.05 7.94
CA ALA A 115 10.12 3.26 8.01
C ALA A 115 9.56 2.98 9.41
N GLU A 116 8.58 3.78 9.82
CA GLU A 116 7.73 3.52 10.99
C GLU A 116 6.34 3.07 10.58
N TYR A 117 5.72 3.79 9.64
CA TYR A 117 4.41 3.51 9.08
C TYR A 117 4.45 3.58 7.55
N VAL A 118 3.75 2.68 6.90
CA VAL A 118 3.60 2.69 5.45
C VAL A 118 2.13 2.55 5.09
N ILE A 119 1.64 3.39 4.17
CA ILE A 119 0.36 3.20 3.50
C ILE A 119 0.60 2.97 2.00
N PHE A 120 -0.21 2.12 1.39
CA PHE A 120 -0.07 1.70 -0.01
C PHE A 120 -1.21 2.27 -0.83
N ARG A 121 -0.87 2.95 -1.94
CA ARG A 121 -1.82 3.64 -2.80
C ARG A 121 -1.60 3.32 -4.27
N ASP A 122 -2.69 3.38 -5.03
CA ASP A 122 -2.62 3.31 -6.48
C ASP A 122 -2.21 4.66 -7.05
N ALA A 123 -1.35 4.65 -8.09
CA ALA A 123 -0.83 5.90 -8.68
C ALA A 123 -1.91 6.73 -9.40
N ASP A 124 -3.03 6.11 -9.79
CA ASP A 124 -4.17 6.80 -10.43
C ASP A 124 -5.22 7.33 -9.44
N SER A 125 -5.00 7.14 -8.14
CA SER A 125 -5.86 7.66 -7.06
C SER A 125 -5.17 8.78 -6.31
N VAL A 126 -5.86 9.90 -6.09
CA VAL A 126 -5.34 11.03 -5.32
C VAL A 126 -5.81 10.91 -3.87
N VAL A 127 -4.88 11.06 -2.93
CA VAL A 127 -5.16 10.99 -1.49
C VAL A 127 -6.14 12.09 -1.06
N SER A 128 -6.93 11.84 -0.03
CA SER A 128 -8.01 12.69 0.42
C SER A 128 -7.98 12.96 1.94
N HIS A 129 -8.73 13.98 2.39
CA HIS A 129 -8.93 14.26 3.82
C HIS A 129 -9.49 13.07 4.59
N ARG A 130 -10.48 12.36 4.02
CA ARG A 130 -11.05 11.16 4.64
C ARG A 130 -10.00 10.09 4.92
N GLU A 131 -9.06 9.91 4.00
CA GLU A 131 -7.97 8.96 4.18
C GLU A 131 -6.97 9.42 5.24
N ALA A 132 -6.65 10.71 5.25
CA ALA A 132 -5.76 11.29 6.24
C ALA A 132 -6.33 11.15 7.66
N GLU A 133 -7.62 11.40 7.85
CA GLU A 133 -8.32 11.20 9.13
C GLU A 133 -8.30 9.74 9.57
N ALA A 134 -8.62 8.81 8.66
CA ALA A 134 -8.61 7.38 8.97
C ALA A 134 -7.21 6.85 9.30
N VAL A 135 -6.16 7.36 8.62
CA VAL A 135 -4.77 7.01 8.94
C VAL A 135 -4.34 7.60 10.28
N ALA A 136 -4.75 8.82 10.62
CA ALA A 136 -4.47 9.41 11.93
C ALA A 136 -5.12 8.58 13.07
N GLU A 137 -6.39 8.20 12.93
CA GLU A 137 -7.09 7.32 13.85
C GLU A 137 -6.38 5.96 14.00
N TRP A 138 -5.93 5.38 12.88
CA TRP A 138 -5.17 4.14 12.92
C TRP A 138 -3.88 4.28 13.74
N ILE A 139 -3.10 5.34 13.52
CA ILE A 139 -1.85 5.58 14.27
C ILE A 139 -2.15 5.72 15.76
N GLU A 140 -3.18 6.49 16.13
CA GLU A 140 -3.58 6.67 17.53
C GLU A 140 -4.05 5.36 18.18
N SER A 141 -4.68 4.47 17.40
CA SER A 141 -5.12 3.16 17.89
C SER A 141 -3.98 2.20 18.27
N GLY A 142 -2.76 2.46 17.78
CA GLY A 142 -1.59 1.59 17.97
C GLY A 142 -1.68 0.24 17.25
N ARG A 143 -2.69 0.01 16.39
CA ARG A 143 -2.86 -1.24 15.65
C ARG A 143 -1.78 -1.42 14.59
N LEU A 144 -1.46 -2.68 14.27
CA LEU A 144 -0.42 -3.01 13.29
C LEU A 144 -0.84 -2.75 11.85
N PHE A 145 -2.14 -2.93 11.54
CA PHE A 145 -2.68 -2.84 10.20
C PHE A 145 -3.81 -1.83 10.11
N HIS A 146 -3.93 -1.24 8.94
CA HIS A 146 -4.98 -0.34 8.52
C HIS A 146 -5.56 -0.80 7.19
N THR A 147 -6.87 -0.82 7.06
CA THR A 147 -7.56 -1.09 5.79
C THR A 147 -8.73 -0.13 5.62
N MET A 148 -8.93 0.34 4.40
CA MET A 148 -10.07 1.18 4.04
C MET A 148 -10.86 0.57 2.89
N ARG A 149 -12.13 0.98 2.78
CA ARG A 149 -12.99 0.74 1.64
C ARG A 149 -13.72 2.03 1.28
N ASP A 150 -13.77 2.33 0.00
CA ASP A 150 -14.36 3.55 -0.55
C ASP A 150 -15.63 3.28 -1.37
N SER A 151 -15.88 2.02 -1.73
CA SER A 151 -17.00 1.62 -2.57
C SER A 151 -17.63 0.30 -2.10
N GLY A 152 -18.94 0.16 -2.27
CA GLY A 152 -19.64 -1.09 -2.00
C GLY A 152 -19.25 -2.26 -2.93
N SER A 153 -18.58 -1.98 -4.04
CA SER A 153 -18.02 -3.01 -4.94
C SER A 153 -16.65 -3.52 -4.47
N HIS A 154 -15.97 -2.81 -3.59
CA HIS A 154 -14.68 -3.19 -3.03
C HIS A 154 -14.86 -4.15 -1.85
N THR A 155 -15.07 -5.43 -2.14
CA THR A 155 -15.42 -6.46 -1.16
C THR A 155 -14.24 -7.28 -0.64
N ALA A 156 -13.05 -7.13 -1.22
CA ALA A 156 -11.83 -7.81 -0.73
C ALA A 156 -11.51 -7.42 0.71
N LEU A 157 -10.94 -8.35 1.49
CA LEU A 157 -10.54 -8.10 2.88
C LEU A 157 -9.52 -6.96 2.97
N ILE A 158 -8.52 -6.99 2.11
CA ILE A 158 -7.49 -5.95 1.97
C ILE A 158 -7.53 -5.48 0.52
N LEU A 159 -7.80 -4.20 0.30
CA LEU A 159 -7.68 -3.59 -1.02
C LEU A 159 -6.23 -3.17 -1.25
N ALA A 160 -5.64 -3.60 -2.37
CA ALA A 160 -4.22 -3.42 -2.66
C ALA A 160 -3.75 -1.96 -2.67
N GLY A 161 -4.64 -1.02 -3.02
CA GLY A 161 -4.39 0.41 -3.00
C GLY A 161 -4.96 1.17 -1.79
N MET A 162 -5.47 0.49 -0.76
CA MET A 162 -6.15 1.14 0.38
C MET A 162 -5.85 0.45 1.73
N TRP A 163 -4.60 0.14 1.98
CA TRP A 163 -4.17 -0.44 3.25
C TRP A 163 -2.86 0.17 3.74
N GLY A 164 -2.52 -0.14 4.95
CA GLY A 164 -1.26 0.27 5.56
C GLY A 164 -0.86 -0.66 6.69
N ALA A 165 0.41 -0.59 7.04
CA ALA A 165 0.95 -1.35 8.15
C ALA A 165 2.06 -0.57 8.86
N LYS A 166 2.24 -0.89 10.13
CA LYS A 166 3.44 -0.52 10.86
C LYS A 166 4.63 -1.29 10.27
N ALA A 167 5.74 -0.63 10.02
CA ALA A 167 6.92 -1.26 9.45
C ALA A 167 7.36 -2.47 10.30
N GLY A 168 7.76 -3.55 9.64
CA GLY A 168 8.08 -4.82 10.28
C GLY A 168 6.88 -5.70 10.67
N ALA A 169 5.63 -5.23 10.51
CA ALA A 169 4.44 -6.04 10.75
C ALA A 169 4.32 -7.23 9.79
N VAL A 170 4.87 -7.10 8.59
CA VAL A 170 5.00 -8.19 7.62
C VAL A 170 6.48 -8.39 7.31
N PRO A 171 7.15 -9.34 7.93
CA PRO A 171 8.55 -9.62 7.65
C PRO A 171 8.73 -10.24 6.26
N ASP A 172 9.92 -10.03 5.68
CA ASP A 172 10.36 -10.69 4.44
C ASP A 172 9.42 -10.50 3.23
N MET A 173 8.86 -9.29 3.07
CA MET A 173 7.92 -8.99 1.99
C MET A 173 8.48 -9.34 0.61
N GLU A 174 9.76 -9.05 0.36
CA GLU A 174 10.42 -9.40 -0.91
C GLU A 174 10.39 -10.93 -1.15
N ALA A 175 10.76 -11.72 -0.18
CA ALA A 175 10.74 -13.18 -0.29
C ALA A 175 9.30 -13.74 -0.42
N ARG A 176 8.32 -13.10 0.21
CA ARG A 176 6.90 -13.46 0.06
C ARG A 176 6.41 -13.22 -1.35
N ILE A 177 6.65 -12.03 -1.90
CA ILE A 177 6.29 -11.70 -3.28
C ILE A 177 7.01 -12.63 -4.26
N GLN A 178 8.30 -12.90 -4.06
CA GLN A 178 9.03 -13.82 -4.93
C GLN A 178 8.40 -15.22 -4.94
N ARG A 179 8.05 -15.77 -3.78
CA ARG A 179 7.36 -17.07 -3.72
C ARG A 179 6.00 -17.09 -4.43
N PHE A 180 5.23 -15.98 -4.31
CA PHE A 180 3.97 -15.83 -5.02
C PHE A 180 4.20 -15.81 -6.54
N VAL A 181 5.16 -15.04 -7.01
CA VAL A 181 5.52 -14.94 -8.44
C VAL A 181 6.00 -16.28 -8.99
N ASP A 182 6.80 -17.04 -8.23
CA ASP A 182 7.33 -18.34 -8.62
C ASP A 182 6.24 -19.41 -8.74
N LYS A 183 5.16 -19.33 -7.97
CA LYS A 183 3.98 -20.22 -8.10
C LYS A 183 3.20 -19.96 -9.39
N GLY A 184 3.36 -18.78 -9.98
CA GLY A 184 2.52 -18.27 -11.08
C GLY A 184 1.26 -17.57 -10.59
N TYR A 185 0.71 -16.71 -11.43
CA TYR A 185 -0.50 -15.93 -11.15
C TYR A 185 -1.30 -15.76 -12.45
N ASP A 186 -2.62 -15.69 -12.33
CA ASP A 186 -3.53 -15.69 -13.50
C ASP A 186 -3.48 -14.38 -14.29
N SER A 187 -3.33 -13.24 -13.61
CA SER A 187 -3.32 -11.92 -14.24
C SER A 187 -2.34 -10.96 -13.59
N ARG A 188 -1.48 -10.33 -14.41
CA ARG A 188 -0.60 -9.26 -13.91
C ARG A 188 -1.38 -8.05 -13.37
N HIS A 189 -2.58 -7.84 -13.84
CA HIS A 189 -3.40 -6.69 -13.46
C HIS A 189 -3.94 -6.78 -12.03
N PHE A 190 -4.25 -7.99 -11.56
CA PHE A 190 -4.78 -8.23 -10.21
C PHE A 190 -3.79 -8.96 -9.29
N ALA A 191 -2.55 -9.13 -9.71
CA ALA A 191 -1.56 -9.92 -8.97
C ALA A 191 -1.29 -9.38 -7.57
N ASP A 192 -1.33 -8.07 -7.36
CA ASP A 192 -1.18 -7.44 -6.05
C ASP A 192 -2.38 -7.75 -5.13
N GLN A 193 -3.60 -7.79 -5.68
CA GLN A 193 -4.80 -8.13 -4.95
C GLN A 193 -4.83 -9.63 -4.59
N ASP A 194 -4.45 -10.49 -5.54
CA ASP A 194 -4.37 -11.96 -5.35
C ASP A 194 -3.29 -12.29 -4.31
N PHE A 195 -2.14 -11.65 -4.38
CA PHE A 195 -1.07 -11.79 -3.38
C PHE A 195 -1.55 -11.47 -1.97
N LEU A 196 -2.26 -10.36 -1.78
CA LEU A 196 -2.78 -9.96 -0.45
C LEU A 196 -3.83 -10.95 0.07
N ALA A 197 -4.61 -11.58 -0.81
CA ALA A 197 -5.61 -12.57 -0.43
C ALA A 197 -5.00 -13.93 -0.06
N GLU A 198 -3.85 -14.29 -0.64
CA GLU A 198 -3.22 -15.61 -0.45
C GLU A 198 -2.13 -15.63 0.62
N ASP A 199 -1.40 -14.53 0.82
CA ASP A 199 -0.17 -14.51 1.63
C ASP A 199 -0.28 -13.63 2.89
N LEU A 200 -1.26 -12.72 2.96
CA LEU A 200 -1.54 -11.85 4.11
C LEU A 200 -2.92 -12.06 4.70
#